data_2400878ef4d088ad04e934b20d7c7d47
#
_entry.id   2400878ef4d088ad04e934b20d7c7d47
#
_cell.length_a   1.000
_cell.length_b   1.000
_cell.length_c   1.000
_cell.angle_alpha   90.00
_cell.angle_beta   90.00
_cell.angle_gamma   90.00
#
_symmetry.space_group_name_H-M   'P 1'
#
loop_
_entity.id
_entity.type
_entity.pdbx_description
1 polymer ?
#
loop_
_entity_poly.entity_id
_entity_poly.type
_entity_poly.pdbx_seq_one_letter_code
_entity_poly.pdbx_strand_id
1 'polypeptide(L)'
;MIKKGDKKDEKLILSYIGEDFYKCPYLYLDFIKYGTDSKNVSIYIQENNNKVNSLILIYYSGMHIYSKDMILNYEELSKFILDKKPSMICAEKNIILKLSEIIDSYGYKSDFGYVRGIDKVDDVESTIELKEATIDDFNKIVNLLLSDPGLGASYTYDELYCQLIDRFNENYGRNFVLIEDDKIIGHVCSGAENEKMVILTDLIVDSLYRGRGLGKKICNSFCKIMLNEGKKVFLIAYTQKANEIYEKIGFKIFCEWGKLYLEKK
;
A
#
# COMPACT_ATOMS: atom_id res chain seq x y z
N MET A 1 22.93 1.45 -14.40
CA MET A 1 22.62 2.91 -14.41
C MET A 1 21.13 3.10 -14.17
N ILE A 2 20.77 4.05 -13.26
CA ILE A 2 19.37 4.42 -12.99
C ILE A 2 18.98 5.58 -13.89
N LYS A 3 17.98 5.40 -14.75
CA LYS A 3 17.42 6.44 -15.63
C LYS A 3 15.96 6.69 -15.29
N LYS A 4 15.47 7.92 -15.50
CA LYS A 4 14.04 8.21 -15.42
C LYS A 4 13.34 7.56 -16.62
N GLY A 5 12.26 6.83 -16.36
CA GLY A 5 11.42 6.26 -17.41
C GLY A 5 10.62 7.32 -18.15
N ASP A 6 10.39 7.11 -19.43
CA ASP A 6 9.54 7.94 -20.27
C ASP A 6 8.44 7.12 -20.94
N LYS A 7 7.58 7.77 -21.72
CA LYS A 7 6.43 7.12 -22.37
C LYS A 7 6.81 5.93 -23.29
N LYS A 8 8.04 5.91 -23.81
CA LYS A 8 8.52 4.80 -24.66
C LYS A 8 8.85 3.56 -23.82
N ASP A 9 9.19 3.76 -22.55
CA ASP A 9 9.52 2.69 -21.60
C ASP A 9 8.29 1.99 -21.02
N GLU A 10 7.06 2.51 -21.16
CA GLU A 10 5.85 1.96 -20.52
C GLU A 10 5.61 0.49 -20.81
N LYS A 11 5.77 0.10 -22.09
CA LYS A 11 5.64 -1.33 -22.48
C LYS A 11 6.71 -2.21 -21.86
N LEU A 12 7.94 -1.71 -21.76
CA LEU A 12 9.06 -2.41 -21.11
C LEU A 12 8.80 -2.59 -19.62
N ILE A 13 8.33 -1.55 -18.93
CA ILE A 13 7.99 -1.57 -17.50
C ILE A 13 6.91 -2.62 -17.24
N LEU A 14 5.80 -2.59 -17.99
CA LEU A 14 4.71 -3.55 -17.84
C LEU A 14 5.16 -4.99 -18.14
N SER A 15 5.96 -5.18 -19.18
CA SER A 15 6.52 -6.50 -19.53
C SER A 15 7.47 -7.02 -18.44
N TYR A 16 8.24 -6.13 -17.81
CA TYR A 16 9.14 -6.50 -16.72
C TYR A 16 8.37 -6.91 -15.47
N ILE A 17 7.31 -6.20 -15.10
CA ILE A 17 6.41 -6.58 -13.99
C ILE A 17 5.71 -7.92 -14.36
N GLY A 18 5.10 -8.00 -15.53
CA GLY A 18 4.36 -9.19 -15.99
C GLY A 18 3.29 -9.61 -14.98
N GLU A 19 3.27 -10.91 -14.66
CA GLU A 19 2.32 -11.49 -13.69
C GLU A 19 2.73 -11.27 -12.22
N ASP A 20 3.91 -10.70 -11.96
CA ASP A 20 4.43 -10.49 -10.60
C ASP A 20 3.90 -9.21 -9.91
N PHE A 21 2.85 -8.57 -10.45
CA PHE A 21 2.27 -7.34 -9.91
C PHE A 21 1.92 -7.42 -8.41
N TYR A 22 1.62 -8.61 -7.90
CA TYR A 22 1.36 -8.85 -6.48
C TYR A 22 2.61 -8.70 -5.59
N LYS A 23 3.81 -8.78 -6.16
CA LYS A 23 5.07 -8.50 -5.45
C LYS A 23 5.41 -7.01 -5.38
N CYS A 24 4.71 -6.18 -6.14
CA CYS A 24 4.90 -4.74 -6.18
C CYS A 24 3.55 -3.99 -6.32
N PRO A 25 2.55 -4.29 -5.46
CA PRO A 25 1.17 -3.92 -5.74
C PRO A 25 0.96 -2.40 -5.85
N TYR A 26 1.56 -1.59 -4.98
CA TYR A 26 1.49 -0.13 -5.08
C TYR A 26 2.23 0.39 -6.31
N LEU A 27 3.46 -0.06 -6.55
CA LEU A 27 4.22 0.34 -7.74
C LEU A 27 3.42 0.07 -9.03
N TYR A 28 2.82 -1.11 -9.11
CA TYR A 28 2.00 -1.49 -10.27
C TYR A 28 0.77 -0.60 -10.43
N LEU A 29 -0.02 -0.42 -9.37
CA LEU A 29 -1.26 0.37 -9.42
C LEU A 29 -0.98 1.86 -9.70
N ASP A 30 0.01 2.44 -9.01
CA ASP A 30 0.41 3.83 -9.24
C ASP A 30 0.92 4.03 -10.67
N PHE A 31 1.70 3.07 -11.19
CA PHE A 31 2.16 3.13 -12.57
C PHE A 31 1.01 3.01 -13.59
N ILE A 32 0.05 2.09 -13.36
CA ILE A 32 -1.15 1.97 -14.23
C ILE A 32 -1.98 3.25 -14.22
N LYS A 33 -2.13 3.88 -13.03
CA LYS A 33 -2.94 5.10 -12.86
C LYS A 33 -2.29 6.31 -13.49
N TYR A 34 -0.99 6.51 -13.26
CA TYR A 34 -0.30 7.77 -13.54
C TYR A 34 0.65 7.72 -14.74
N GLY A 35 1.08 6.51 -15.15
CA GLY A 35 2.06 6.35 -16.23
C GLY A 35 3.42 6.93 -15.89
N THR A 36 4.12 7.38 -16.93
CA THR A 36 5.46 8.00 -16.82
C THR A 36 5.43 9.53 -16.87
N ASP A 37 4.30 10.12 -17.26
CA ASP A 37 4.14 11.57 -17.48
C ASP A 37 3.19 12.19 -16.46
N SER A 38 3.52 12.05 -15.18
CA SER A 38 2.72 12.57 -14.07
C SER A 38 3.53 13.51 -13.19
N LYS A 39 2.84 14.47 -12.57
CA LYS A 39 3.43 15.34 -11.54
C LYS A 39 3.60 14.63 -10.20
N ASN A 40 2.76 13.64 -9.93
CA ASN A 40 2.67 12.98 -8.62
C ASN A 40 3.54 11.72 -8.55
N VAL A 41 3.88 11.13 -9.71
CA VAL A 41 4.61 9.88 -9.81
C VAL A 41 5.85 10.06 -10.69
N SER A 42 6.95 9.50 -10.26
CA SER A 42 8.15 9.36 -11.09
C SER A 42 8.62 7.92 -11.05
N ILE A 43 8.77 7.31 -12.21
CA ILE A 43 9.32 5.95 -12.31
C ILE A 43 10.73 5.99 -12.87
N TYR A 44 11.59 5.13 -12.34
CA TYR A 44 12.99 4.99 -12.74
C TYR A 44 13.27 3.53 -13.02
N ILE A 45 14.17 3.29 -13.95
CA ILE A 45 14.61 1.97 -14.38
C ILE A 45 16.08 1.84 -14.09
N GLN A 46 16.46 0.83 -13.29
CA GLN A 46 17.85 0.44 -13.14
C GLN A 46 18.18 -0.63 -14.19
N GLU A 47 19.17 -0.34 -15.01
CA GLU A 47 19.62 -1.23 -16.08
C GLU A 47 21.10 -1.57 -15.94
N ASN A 48 21.44 -2.80 -16.35
CA ASN A 48 22.81 -3.24 -16.58
C ASN A 48 22.87 -4.02 -17.89
N ASN A 49 23.79 -3.65 -18.79
CA ASN A 49 23.95 -4.26 -20.12
C ASN A 49 22.62 -4.34 -20.90
N ASN A 50 21.84 -3.24 -20.93
CA ASN A 50 20.53 -3.14 -21.56
C ASN A 50 19.45 -4.11 -21.01
N LYS A 51 19.69 -4.71 -19.85
CA LYS A 51 18.71 -5.54 -19.14
C LYS A 51 18.17 -4.77 -17.93
N VAL A 52 16.85 -4.74 -17.77
CA VAL A 52 16.20 -4.16 -16.59
C VAL A 52 16.52 -5.04 -15.39
N ASN A 53 17.03 -4.44 -14.33
CA ASN A 53 17.34 -5.10 -13.06
C ASN A 53 16.32 -4.75 -11.97
N SER A 54 15.83 -3.51 -11.98
CA SER A 54 14.80 -3.09 -11.05
C SER A 54 14.01 -1.89 -11.56
N LEU A 55 12.81 -1.74 -11.00
CA LEU A 55 11.96 -0.55 -11.14
C LEU A 55 11.90 0.17 -9.81
N ILE A 56 11.94 1.50 -9.85
CA ILE A 56 11.84 2.36 -8.68
C ILE A 56 10.77 3.38 -8.97
N LEU A 57 9.70 3.38 -8.18
CA LEU A 57 8.62 4.36 -8.31
C LEU A 57 8.62 5.24 -7.08
N ILE A 58 8.55 6.55 -7.30
CA ILE A 58 8.40 7.55 -6.23
C ILE A 58 7.02 8.16 -6.39
N TYR A 59 6.23 8.06 -5.30
CA TYR A 59 4.92 8.68 -5.16
C TYR A 59 4.92 9.53 -3.89
N TYR A 60 4.76 10.84 -4.03
CA TYR A 60 5.03 11.81 -2.96
C TYR A 60 6.43 11.60 -2.35
N SER A 61 6.49 11.33 -1.04
CA SER A 61 7.74 11.03 -0.33
C SER A 61 8.03 9.53 -0.18
N GLY A 62 7.14 8.65 -0.66
CA GLY A 62 7.31 7.21 -0.63
C GLY A 62 8.04 6.68 -1.86
N MET A 63 8.91 5.70 -1.67
CA MET A 63 9.63 5.01 -2.73
C MET A 63 9.28 3.53 -2.73
N HIS A 64 8.88 2.99 -3.87
CA HIS A 64 8.62 1.57 -4.07
C HIS A 64 9.67 0.97 -5.00
N ILE A 65 10.28 -0.15 -4.60
CA ILE A 65 11.33 -0.81 -5.38
C ILE A 65 10.87 -2.24 -5.71
N TYR A 66 11.01 -2.62 -6.96
CA TYR A 66 10.76 -3.96 -7.42
C TYR A 66 11.90 -4.49 -8.27
N SER A 67 12.33 -5.72 -8.01
CA SER A 67 13.30 -6.46 -8.83
C SER A 67 12.84 -7.89 -9.01
N LYS A 68 12.65 -8.30 -10.25
CA LYS A 68 12.15 -9.63 -10.60
C LYS A 68 13.12 -10.74 -10.19
N ASP A 69 14.40 -10.54 -10.46
CA ASP A 69 15.46 -11.52 -10.27
C ASP A 69 16.30 -11.25 -9.01
N MET A 70 15.91 -10.25 -8.18
CA MET A 70 16.66 -9.78 -7.01
C MET A 70 18.11 -9.34 -7.34
N ILE A 71 18.37 -9.00 -8.61
CA ILE A 71 19.68 -8.54 -9.11
C ILE A 71 19.66 -7.03 -9.17
N LEU A 72 20.09 -6.39 -8.07
CA LEU A 72 20.16 -4.93 -7.96
C LEU A 72 21.61 -4.47 -7.84
N ASN A 73 21.90 -3.30 -8.42
CA ASN A 73 23.11 -2.58 -8.08
C ASN A 73 22.84 -1.73 -6.82
N TYR A 74 23.11 -2.30 -5.66
CA TYR A 74 22.82 -1.66 -4.37
C TYR A 74 23.67 -0.41 -4.11
N GLU A 75 24.90 -0.33 -4.62
CA GLU A 75 25.75 0.85 -4.49
C GLU A 75 25.15 2.05 -5.23
N GLU A 76 24.70 1.84 -6.45
CA GLU A 76 24.02 2.86 -7.25
C GLU A 76 22.66 3.23 -6.64
N LEU A 77 21.91 2.22 -6.18
CA LEU A 77 20.60 2.41 -5.58
C LEU A 77 20.70 3.21 -4.27
N SER A 78 21.67 2.94 -3.42
CA SER A 78 21.87 3.70 -2.17
C SER A 78 22.22 5.17 -2.43
N LYS A 79 23.06 5.45 -3.42
CA LYS A 79 23.36 6.84 -3.84
C LYS A 79 22.10 7.55 -4.34
N PHE A 80 21.29 6.85 -5.12
CA PHE A 80 20.02 7.37 -5.63
C PHE A 80 19.02 7.66 -4.49
N ILE A 81 18.90 6.76 -3.51
CA ILE A 81 18.03 6.94 -2.33
C ILE A 81 18.48 8.18 -1.55
N LEU A 82 19.79 8.36 -1.34
CA LEU A 82 20.34 9.50 -0.62
C LEU A 82 20.13 10.84 -1.35
N ASP A 83 20.11 10.82 -2.69
CA ASP A 83 19.76 11.99 -3.50
C ASP A 83 18.26 12.32 -3.41
N LYS A 84 17.39 11.32 -3.51
CA LYS A 84 15.92 11.51 -3.51
C LYS A 84 15.33 11.74 -2.13
N LYS A 85 15.98 11.27 -1.07
CA LYS A 85 15.58 11.44 0.33
C LYS A 85 14.11 11.06 0.59
N PRO A 86 13.66 9.85 0.18
CA PRO A 86 12.32 9.42 0.49
C PRO A 86 12.12 9.32 2.01
N SER A 87 10.92 9.55 2.50
CA SER A 87 10.60 9.31 3.92
C SER A 87 10.47 7.82 4.23
N MET A 88 10.09 7.03 3.23
CA MET A 88 9.85 5.60 3.35
C MET A 88 10.20 4.86 2.06
N ILE A 89 10.81 3.68 2.21
CA ILE A 89 11.08 2.75 1.10
C ILE A 89 10.31 1.47 1.34
N CYS A 90 9.61 0.98 0.33
CA CYS A 90 8.84 -0.26 0.35
C CYS A 90 9.35 -1.22 -0.73
N ALA A 91 9.60 -2.47 -0.36
CA ALA A 91 10.05 -3.51 -1.28
C ALA A 91 9.84 -4.91 -0.69
N GLU A 92 10.18 -5.95 -1.44
CA GLU A 92 10.36 -7.29 -0.88
C GLU A 92 11.39 -7.24 0.27
N LYS A 93 11.17 -8.07 1.30
CA LYS A 93 11.93 -8.08 2.56
C LYS A 93 13.45 -8.13 2.36
N ASN A 94 13.94 -8.97 1.45
CA ASN A 94 15.37 -9.13 1.22
C ASN A 94 16.03 -7.86 0.64
N ILE A 95 15.30 -7.09 -0.16
CA ILE A 95 15.76 -5.78 -0.66
C ILE A 95 15.88 -4.82 0.51
N ILE A 96 14.88 -4.77 1.39
CA ILE A 96 14.90 -3.89 2.56
C ILE A 96 16.01 -4.27 3.53
N LEU A 97 16.21 -5.57 3.83
CA LEU A 97 17.30 -6.03 4.67
C LEU A 97 18.66 -5.56 4.13
N LYS A 98 18.89 -5.75 2.83
CA LYS A 98 20.14 -5.35 2.21
C LYS A 98 20.36 -3.84 2.18
N LEU A 99 19.30 -3.07 1.92
CA LEU A 99 19.36 -1.61 1.98
C LEU A 99 19.63 -1.12 3.41
N SER A 100 19.02 -1.73 4.42
CA SER A 100 19.23 -1.36 5.81
C SER A 100 20.69 -1.54 6.25
N GLU A 101 21.38 -2.60 5.79
CA GLU A 101 22.81 -2.81 6.04
C GLU A 101 23.69 -1.71 5.44
N ILE A 102 23.32 -1.19 4.25
CA ILE A 102 24.12 -0.20 3.51
C ILE A 102 23.86 1.23 4.00
N ILE A 103 22.61 1.52 4.43
CA ILE A 103 22.16 2.87 4.80
C ILE A 103 22.24 3.08 6.34
N ASP A 104 22.80 2.15 7.07
CA ASP A 104 22.86 2.10 8.55
C ASP A 104 23.32 3.41 9.23
N SER A 105 24.16 4.21 8.57
CA SER A 105 24.69 5.48 9.10
C SER A 105 23.65 6.60 9.25
N TYR A 106 22.39 6.42 8.78
CA TYR A 106 21.39 7.49 8.69
C TYR A 106 20.29 7.43 9.76
N GLY A 107 20.28 6.41 10.62
CA GLY A 107 19.15 6.13 11.50
C GLY A 107 17.92 5.70 10.71
N TYR A 108 17.44 4.51 10.93
CA TYR A 108 16.26 3.98 10.26
C TYR A 108 15.48 3.05 11.20
N LYS A 109 14.22 2.87 10.86
CA LYS A 109 13.37 1.83 11.44
C LYS A 109 12.84 0.98 10.30
N SER A 110 12.90 -0.34 10.44
CA SER A 110 12.29 -1.26 9.48
C SER A 110 11.14 -2.02 10.11
N ASP A 111 10.07 -2.20 9.32
CA ASP A 111 8.95 -3.08 9.64
C ASP A 111 8.85 -4.16 8.56
N PHE A 112 8.61 -5.41 8.98
CA PHE A 112 8.48 -6.53 8.06
C PHE A 112 7.11 -7.18 8.21
N GLY A 113 6.60 -7.69 7.09
CA GLY A 113 5.28 -8.30 7.02
C GLY A 113 5.10 -9.12 5.75
N TYR A 114 3.86 -9.26 5.32
CA TYR A 114 3.50 -10.07 4.17
C TYR A 114 2.52 -9.33 3.26
N VAL A 115 2.74 -9.39 1.96
CA VAL A 115 1.68 -9.14 0.99
C VAL A 115 0.77 -10.35 1.00
N ARG A 116 -0.51 -10.11 1.26
CA ARG A 116 -1.54 -11.13 1.26
C ARG A 116 -2.62 -10.80 0.24
N GLY A 117 -3.27 -11.81 -0.31
CA GLY A 117 -4.36 -11.62 -1.26
C GLY A 117 -5.46 -12.64 -1.08
N ILE A 118 -6.66 -12.26 -1.53
CA ILE A 118 -7.86 -13.10 -1.52
C ILE A 118 -8.61 -12.91 -2.84
N ASP A 119 -9.15 -14.00 -3.37
CA ASP A 119 -9.95 -14.03 -4.60
C ASP A 119 -11.36 -14.58 -4.38
N LYS A 120 -11.68 -15.06 -3.16
CA LYS A 120 -13.03 -15.48 -2.74
C LYS A 120 -13.17 -15.36 -1.22
N VAL A 121 -14.36 -15.07 -0.75
CA VAL A 121 -14.72 -15.12 0.68
C VAL A 121 -15.71 -16.26 0.88
N ASP A 122 -15.32 -17.23 1.69
CA ASP A 122 -16.13 -18.42 1.97
C ASP A 122 -17.16 -18.18 3.11
N ASP A 123 -16.88 -17.25 4.05
CA ASP A 123 -17.72 -16.95 5.22
C ASP A 123 -18.62 -15.73 4.99
N VAL A 124 -19.76 -15.95 4.37
CA VAL A 124 -20.75 -14.88 4.09
C VAL A 124 -21.50 -14.42 5.36
N GLU A 125 -21.57 -15.25 6.39
CA GLU A 125 -22.30 -14.94 7.63
C GLU A 125 -21.56 -13.90 8.51
N SER A 126 -20.27 -13.70 8.27
CA SER A 126 -19.42 -12.71 8.95
C SER A 126 -19.39 -11.35 8.27
N THR A 127 -20.43 -10.93 7.57
CA THR A 127 -20.50 -9.60 6.93
C THR A 127 -21.37 -8.64 7.73
N ILE A 128 -21.14 -7.33 7.49
CA ILE A 128 -21.91 -6.22 8.07
C ILE A 128 -22.11 -5.19 6.98
N GLU A 129 -23.19 -4.42 7.06
CA GLU A 129 -23.42 -3.35 6.10
C GLU A 129 -22.39 -2.23 6.27
N LEU A 130 -21.74 -1.84 5.18
CA LEU A 130 -20.84 -0.71 5.11
C LEU A 130 -21.43 0.36 4.20
N LYS A 131 -21.36 1.61 4.64
CA LYS A 131 -21.69 2.77 3.82
C LYS A 131 -20.43 3.21 3.08
N GLU A 132 -20.51 3.44 1.78
CA GLU A 132 -19.46 4.17 1.06
C GLU A 132 -19.47 5.62 1.53
N ALA A 133 -18.32 6.12 1.98
CA ALA A 133 -18.18 7.43 2.56
C ALA A 133 -18.16 8.52 1.47
N THR A 134 -18.65 9.68 1.83
CA THR A 134 -18.59 10.90 1.02
C THR A 134 -17.60 11.88 1.64
N ILE A 135 -17.34 13.01 0.97
CA ILE A 135 -16.47 14.07 1.49
C ILE A 135 -16.92 14.55 2.88
N ASP A 136 -18.23 14.56 3.15
CA ASP A 136 -18.77 14.99 4.46
C ASP A 136 -18.34 14.08 5.62
N ASP A 137 -17.97 12.83 5.32
CA ASP A 137 -17.52 11.85 6.31
C ASP A 137 -16.00 11.97 6.59
N PHE A 138 -15.22 12.64 5.73
CA PHE A 138 -13.74 12.60 5.80
C PHE A 138 -13.14 13.17 7.07
N ASN A 139 -13.71 14.26 7.61
CA ASN A 139 -13.27 14.80 8.90
C ASN A 139 -13.38 13.76 10.02
N LYS A 140 -14.46 12.96 10.04
CA LYS A 140 -14.68 11.92 11.05
C LYS A 140 -13.74 10.74 10.84
N ILE A 141 -13.48 10.39 9.57
CA ILE A 141 -12.53 9.32 9.20
C ILE A 141 -11.11 9.68 9.64
N VAL A 142 -10.64 10.90 9.34
CA VAL A 142 -9.31 11.37 9.73
C VAL A 142 -9.15 11.33 11.26
N ASN A 143 -10.13 11.82 12.01
CA ASN A 143 -10.09 11.76 13.47
C ASN A 143 -10.04 10.32 14.00
N LEU A 144 -10.78 9.40 13.38
CA LEU A 144 -10.74 7.99 13.74
C LEU A 144 -9.36 7.38 13.47
N LEU A 145 -8.76 7.66 12.30
CA LEU A 145 -7.42 7.17 11.94
C LEU A 145 -6.34 7.70 12.88
N LEU A 146 -6.38 8.99 13.20
CA LEU A 146 -5.43 9.63 14.13
C LEU A 146 -5.57 9.13 15.58
N SER A 147 -6.73 8.59 15.95
CA SER A 147 -6.94 8.03 17.28
C SER A 147 -6.14 6.73 17.53
N ASP A 148 -5.65 6.08 16.47
CA ASP A 148 -4.87 4.85 16.56
C ASP A 148 -3.37 5.13 16.37
N PRO A 149 -2.52 4.84 17.37
CA PRO A 149 -1.08 5.07 17.27
C PRO A 149 -0.38 4.30 16.15
N GLY A 150 -0.96 3.18 15.72
CA GLY A 150 -0.38 2.35 14.64
C GLY A 150 -0.64 2.91 13.24
N LEU A 151 -1.76 3.60 13.06
CA LEU A 151 -2.15 4.18 11.76
C LEU A 151 -1.86 5.69 11.68
N GLY A 152 -2.14 6.42 12.76
CA GLY A 152 -2.08 7.88 12.78
C GLY A 152 -0.71 8.48 13.13
N ALA A 153 0.20 7.72 13.78
CA ALA A 153 1.43 8.29 14.35
C ALA A 153 2.37 8.97 13.34
N SER A 154 2.27 8.64 12.07
CA SER A 154 3.16 9.17 11.01
C SER A 154 2.55 10.33 10.22
N TYR A 155 1.33 10.76 10.56
CA TYR A 155 0.58 11.73 9.78
C TYR A 155 0.06 12.88 10.65
N THR A 156 -0.02 14.05 10.04
CA THR A 156 -0.84 15.15 10.55
C THR A 156 -2.28 15.03 10.03
N TYR A 157 -3.19 15.79 10.65
CA TYR A 157 -4.58 15.86 10.19
C TYR A 157 -4.68 16.30 8.73
N ASP A 158 -3.97 17.37 8.38
CA ASP A 158 -4.02 17.97 7.05
C ASP A 158 -3.47 17.00 5.99
N GLU A 159 -2.39 16.26 6.29
CA GLU A 159 -1.84 15.26 5.38
C GLU A 159 -2.84 14.14 5.09
N LEU A 160 -3.47 13.57 6.11
CA LEU A 160 -4.49 12.52 5.91
C LEU A 160 -5.71 13.06 5.16
N TYR A 161 -6.21 14.23 5.55
CA TYR A 161 -7.37 14.84 4.90
C TYR A 161 -7.11 15.12 3.42
N CYS A 162 -5.96 15.72 3.08
CA CYS A 162 -5.57 15.96 1.69
C CYS A 162 -5.45 14.65 0.90
N GLN A 163 -4.85 13.59 1.48
CA GLN A 163 -4.75 12.31 0.82
C GLN A 163 -6.11 11.66 0.53
N LEU A 164 -7.07 11.77 1.45
CA LEU A 164 -8.43 11.27 1.21
C LEU A 164 -9.13 12.04 0.08
N ILE A 165 -9.04 13.37 0.09
CA ILE A 165 -9.60 14.24 -0.95
C ILE A 165 -8.98 13.95 -2.32
N ASP A 166 -7.66 13.86 -2.40
CA ASP A 166 -6.94 13.62 -3.66
C ASP A 166 -7.36 12.29 -4.28
N ARG A 167 -7.34 11.20 -3.48
CA ARG A 167 -7.75 9.87 -3.95
C ARG A 167 -9.22 9.81 -4.36
N PHE A 168 -10.09 10.51 -3.64
CA PHE A 168 -11.51 10.60 -3.97
C PHE A 168 -11.73 11.34 -5.30
N ASN A 169 -11.13 12.51 -5.46
CA ASN A 169 -11.25 13.32 -6.67
C ASN A 169 -10.65 12.64 -7.92
N GLU A 170 -9.62 11.84 -7.72
CA GLU A 170 -8.96 11.08 -8.79
C GLU A 170 -9.67 9.74 -9.09
N ASN A 171 -10.72 9.36 -8.36
CA ASN A 171 -11.33 8.03 -8.42
C ASN A 171 -10.28 6.91 -8.27
N TYR A 172 -9.35 7.07 -7.32
CA TYR A 172 -8.23 6.15 -7.11
C TYR A 172 -8.34 5.37 -5.80
N GLY A 173 -9.21 5.78 -4.91
CA GLY A 173 -9.49 5.08 -3.67
C GLY A 173 -10.86 5.42 -3.12
N ARG A 174 -11.54 4.41 -2.56
CA ARG A 174 -12.86 4.53 -1.94
C ARG A 174 -12.77 4.24 -0.46
N ASN A 175 -13.56 4.96 0.31
CA ASN A 175 -13.64 4.82 1.75
C ASN A 175 -14.97 4.20 2.15
N PHE A 176 -14.96 3.24 3.07
CA PHE A 176 -16.15 2.57 3.59
C PHE A 176 -16.17 2.68 5.11
N VAL A 177 -17.34 3.00 5.65
CA VAL A 177 -17.53 3.22 7.07
C VAL A 177 -18.59 2.32 7.66
N LEU A 178 -18.36 1.89 8.89
CA LEU A 178 -19.35 1.28 9.75
C LEU A 178 -19.92 2.35 10.67
N ILE A 179 -21.23 2.50 10.68
CA ILE A 179 -21.93 3.50 11.48
C ILE A 179 -22.80 2.80 12.53
N GLU A 180 -22.75 3.26 13.77
CA GLU A 180 -23.62 2.87 14.88
C GLU A 180 -24.03 4.15 15.62
N ASP A 181 -25.32 4.40 15.82
CA ASP A 181 -25.85 5.59 16.49
C ASP A 181 -25.31 6.92 15.92
N ASP A 182 -25.36 7.07 14.60
CA ASP A 182 -24.85 8.23 13.84
C ASP A 182 -23.35 8.52 13.99
N LYS A 183 -22.62 7.60 14.62
CA LYS A 183 -21.16 7.67 14.80
C LYS A 183 -20.45 6.69 13.87
N ILE A 184 -19.39 7.14 13.21
CA ILE A 184 -18.45 6.26 12.52
C ILE A 184 -17.62 5.52 13.57
N ILE A 185 -17.81 4.19 13.66
CA ILE A 185 -17.13 3.32 14.61
C ILE A 185 -16.12 2.40 13.96
N GLY A 186 -16.08 2.37 12.63
CA GLY A 186 -15.11 1.59 11.88
C GLY A 186 -14.91 2.15 10.49
N HIS A 187 -13.74 1.90 9.92
CA HIS A 187 -13.35 2.36 8.60
C HIS A 187 -12.48 1.32 7.90
N VAL A 188 -12.55 1.29 6.60
CA VAL A 188 -11.64 0.56 5.69
C VAL A 188 -11.64 1.29 4.36
N CYS A 189 -10.50 1.32 3.67
CA CYS A 189 -10.48 1.91 2.34
C CYS A 189 -9.73 1.05 1.31
N SER A 190 -10.00 1.34 0.03
CA SER A 190 -9.10 0.98 -1.05
C SER A 190 -8.00 2.05 -1.10
N GLY A 191 -6.77 1.68 -0.72
CA GLY A 191 -5.62 2.60 -0.78
C GLY A 191 -5.20 2.92 -2.20
N ALA A 192 -5.42 1.97 -3.12
CA ALA A 192 -5.25 2.09 -4.55
C ALA A 192 -6.07 0.99 -5.24
N GLU A 193 -6.71 1.29 -6.35
CA GLU A 193 -7.49 0.30 -7.09
C GLU A 193 -7.53 0.55 -8.60
N ASN A 194 -7.75 -0.53 -9.35
CA ASN A 194 -8.11 -0.51 -10.75
C ASN A 194 -9.24 -1.52 -11.04
N GLU A 195 -9.52 -1.82 -12.29
CA GLU A 195 -10.59 -2.77 -12.68
C GLU A 195 -10.35 -4.21 -12.20
N LYS A 196 -9.11 -4.62 -11.93
CA LYS A 196 -8.73 -6.01 -11.65
C LYS A 196 -8.34 -6.27 -10.20
N MET A 197 -7.84 -5.25 -9.51
CA MET A 197 -7.32 -5.42 -8.16
C MET A 197 -7.47 -4.17 -7.30
N VAL A 198 -7.43 -4.38 -6.00
CA VAL A 198 -7.53 -3.34 -4.98
C VAL A 198 -6.58 -3.65 -3.82
N ILE A 199 -6.01 -2.63 -3.23
CA ILE A 199 -5.25 -2.75 -1.98
C ILE A 199 -6.13 -2.26 -0.83
N LEU A 200 -6.52 -3.18 0.06
CA LEU A 200 -7.18 -2.86 1.31
C LEU A 200 -6.18 -2.22 2.26
N THR A 201 -6.51 -1.06 2.80
CA THR A 201 -5.72 -0.35 3.79
C THR A 201 -6.61 0.34 4.83
N ASP A 202 -6.00 0.88 5.87
CA ASP A 202 -6.62 1.71 6.91
C ASP A 202 -7.84 1.07 7.59
N LEU A 203 -7.79 -0.28 7.74
CA LEU A 203 -8.80 -1.01 8.49
C LEU A 203 -8.68 -0.68 9.99
N ILE A 204 -9.66 0.02 10.51
CA ILE A 204 -9.71 0.44 11.91
C ILE A 204 -11.09 0.23 12.51
N VAL A 205 -11.12 -0.05 13.81
CA VAL A 205 -12.31 -0.01 14.66
C VAL A 205 -12.03 0.93 15.84
N ASP A 206 -12.94 1.83 16.12
CA ASP A 206 -12.87 2.74 17.29
C ASP A 206 -12.60 1.91 18.56
N SER A 207 -11.67 2.39 19.37
CA SER A 207 -11.16 1.68 20.56
C SER A 207 -12.27 1.22 21.52
N LEU A 208 -13.34 1.99 21.66
CA LEU A 208 -14.50 1.68 22.52
C LEU A 208 -15.34 0.51 21.99
N TYR A 209 -15.20 0.18 20.70
CA TYR A 209 -15.99 -0.85 20.03
C TYR A 209 -15.16 -2.10 19.68
N ARG A 210 -13.89 -2.14 20.09
CA ARG A 210 -13.00 -3.30 19.89
C ARG A 210 -13.44 -4.52 20.72
N GLY A 211 -12.93 -5.69 20.37
CA GLY A 211 -13.28 -6.93 21.04
C GLY A 211 -14.61 -7.58 20.57
N ARG A 212 -15.40 -6.88 19.75
CA ARG A 212 -16.72 -7.34 19.24
C ARG A 212 -16.63 -8.07 17.88
N GLY A 213 -15.43 -8.38 17.40
CA GLY A 213 -15.19 -9.02 16.09
C GLY A 213 -15.45 -8.11 14.86
N LEU A 214 -15.67 -6.80 15.06
CA LEU A 214 -16.03 -5.86 13.99
C LEU A 214 -14.97 -5.74 12.92
N GLY A 215 -13.67 -5.77 13.27
CA GLY A 215 -12.61 -5.70 12.29
C GLY A 215 -12.67 -6.82 11.24
N LYS A 216 -12.95 -8.07 11.69
CA LYS A 216 -13.16 -9.20 10.77
C LYS A 216 -14.38 -8.96 9.87
N LYS A 217 -15.50 -8.50 10.45
CA LYS A 217 -16.74 -8.26 9.72
C LYS A 217 -16.57 -7.15 8.67
N ILE A 218 -15.92 -6.04 9.02
CA ILE A 218 -15.61 -4.93 8.09
C ILE A 218 -14.74 -5.44 6.95
N CYS A 219 -13.67 -6.19 7.26
CA CYS A 219 -12.79 -6.76 6.24
C CYS A 219 -13.55 -7.69 5.29
N ASN A 220 -14.37 -8.60 5.80
CA ASN A 220 -15.18 -9.52 4.98
C ASN A 220 -16.16 -8.75 4.09
N SER A 221 -16.83 -7.73 4.62
CA SER A 221 -17.76 -6.91 3.85
C SER A 221 -17.07 -6.16 2.73
N PHE A 222 -15.93 -5.54 3.02
CA PHE A 222 -15.11 -4.87 2.00
C PHE A 222 -14.65 -5.86 0.91
N CYS A 223 -14.12 -7.02 1.31
CA CYS A 223 -13.71 -8.05 0.36
C CYS A 223 -14.88 -8.49 -0.52
N LYS A 224 -16.06 -8.71 0.07
CA LYS A 224 -17.25 -9.10 -0.69
C LYS A 224 -17.66 -8.04 -1.71
N ILE A 225 -17.63 -6.76 -1.36
CA ILE A 225 -17.92 -5.66 -2.28
C ILE A 225 -16.94 -5.70 -3.45
N MET A 226 -15.63 -5.74 -3.18
CA MET A 226 -14.60 -5.71 -4.20
C MET A 226 -14.60 -6.95 -5.10
N LEU A 227 -14.79 -8.14 -4.51
CA LEU A 227 -14.85 -9.39 -5.26
C LEU A 227 -16.10 -9.47 -6.17
N ASN A 228 -17.23 -8.92 -5.73
CA ASN A 228 -18.43 -8.81 -6.57
C ASN A 228 -18.23 -7.87 -7.77
N GLU A 229 -17.30 -6.93 -7.67
CA GLU A 229 -16.85 -6.08 -8.78
C GLU A 229 -15.80 -6.77 -9.68
N GLY A 230 -15.46 -8.04 -9.40
CA GLY A 230 -14.45 -8.80 -10.16
C GLY A 230 -13.00 -8.47 -9.79
N LYS A 231 -12.76 -7.74 -8.70
CA LYS A 231 -11.42 -7.35 -8.26
C LYS A 231 -10.84 -8.37 -7.29
N LYS A 232 -9.55 -8.66 -7.39
CA LYS A 232 -8.79 -9.36 -6.35
C LYS A 232 -8.39 -8.36 -5.27
N VAL A 233 -8.51 -8.77 -4.00
CA VAL A 233 -8.17 -7.91 -2.86
C VAL A 233 -6.79 -8.28 -2.33
N PHE A 234 -5.91 -7.30 -2.23
CA PHE A 234 -4.59 -7.42 -1.60
C PHE A 234 -4.50 -6.53 -0.38
N LEU A 235 -3.61 -6.87 0.53
CA LEU A 235 -3.24 -6.05 1.67
C LEU A 235 -1.80 -6.36 2.11
N ILE A 236 -1.24 -5.49 2.97
CA ILE A 236 0.06 -5.73 3.59
C ILE A 236 -0.12 -5.79 5.10
N ALA A 237 0.21 -6.93 5.70
CA ALA A 237 0.07 -7.17 7.12
C ALA A 237 1.44 -7.21 7.81
N TYR A 238 1.67 -6.27 8.74
CA TYR A 238 2.94 -6.13 9.46
C TYR A 238 2.95 -6.77 10.84
N THR A 239 1.79 -6.91 11.51
CA THR A 239 1.72 -7.45 12.87
C THR A 239 1.28 -8.91 12.86
N GLN A 240 1.75 -9.70 13.84
CA GLN A 240 1.30 -11.08 14.00
C GLN A 240 -0.22 -11.16 14.15
N LYS A 241 -0.81 -10.30 14.99
CA LYS A 241 -2.26 -10.25 15.20
C LYS A 241 -3.05 -10.00 13.92
N ALA A 242 -2.59 -9.07 13.06
CA ALA A 242 -3.22 -8.81 11.77
C ALA A 242 -3.09 -10.03 10.84
N ASN A 243 -1.91 -10.66 10.80
CA ASN A 243 -1.68 -11.86 10.01
C ASN A 243 -2.62 -13.01 10.39
N GLU A 244 -2.83 -13.26 11.68
CA GLU A 244 -3.75 -14.29 12.19
C GLU A 244 -5.22 -14.00 11.81
N ILE A 245 -5.63 -12.72 11.83
CA ILE A 245 -6.98 -12.31 11.44
C ILE A 245 -7.18 -12.53 9.93
N TYR A 246 -6.24 -12.07 9.10
CA TYR A 246 -6.36 -12.19 7.64
C TYR A 246 -6.26 -13.64 7.17
N GLU A 247 -5.46 -14.48 7.83
CA GLU A 247 -5.41 -15.91 7.56
C GLU A 247 -6.76 -16.60 7.82
N LYS A 248 -7.42 -16.26 8.96
CA LYS A 248 -8.76 -16.76 9.29
C LYS A 248 -9.86 -16.26 8.35
N ILE A 249 -9.64 -15.18 7.63
CA ILE A 249 -10.54 -14.68 6.59
C ILE A 249 -10.31 -15.43 5.27
N GLY A 250 -9.15 -16.04 5.07
CA GLY A 250 -8.79 -16.78 3.86
C GLY A 250 -7.74 -16.08 3.00
N PHE A 251 -7.12 -15.00 3.48
CA PHE A 251 -6.01 -14.35 2.78
C PHE A 251 -4.77 -15.25 2.75
N LYS A 252 -4.24 -15.49 1.54
CA LYS A 252 -3.01 -16.26 1.31
C LYS A 252 -1.80 -15.32 1.24
N ILE A 253 -0.64 -15.79 1.68
CA ILE A 253 0.64 -15.07 1.54
C ILE A 253 1.11 -15.20 0.10
N PHE A 254 1.53 -14.08 -0.49
CA PHE A 254 2.15 -14.01 -1.81
C PHE A 254 3.66 -13.79 -1.74
N CYS A 255 4.12 -12.83 -0.91
CA CYS A 255 5.54 -12.61 -0.68
C CYS A 255 5.78 -11.98 0.70
N GLU A 256 7.03 -12.06 1.18
CA GLU A 256 7.50 -11.26 2.32
C GLU A 256 7.74 -9.82 1.87
N TRP A 257 7.39 -8.88 2.72
CA TRP A 257 7.44 -7.45 2.44
C TRP A 257 8.17 -6.68 3.53
N GLY A 258 8.75 -5.53 3.19
CA GLY A 258 9.39 -4.67 4.15
C GLY A 258 9.16 -3.19 3.87
N LYS A 259 9.23 -2.41 4.93
CA LYS A 259 9.33 -0.95 4.93
C LYS A 259 10.59 -0.53 5.62
N LEU A 260 11.26 0.47 5.07
CA LEU A 260 12.39 1.15 5.69
C LEU A 260 12.03 2.63 5.80
N TYR A 261 11.95 3.14 7.02
CA TYR A 261 11.70 4.55 7.30
C TYR A 261 13.03 5.26 7.46
N LEU A 262 13.22 6.34 6.71
CA LEU A 262 14.40 7.18 6.82
C LEU A 262 14.05 8.38 7.70
N GLU A 263 14.68 8.49 8.86
CA GLU A 263 14.46 9.63 9.73
C GLU A 263 14.97 10.91 9.04
N LYS A 264 14.13 11.93 9.02
CA LYS A 264 14.58 13.28 8.66
C LYS A 264 15.45 13.78 9.80
N LYS A 265 16.75 13.88 9.57
CA LYS A 265 17.65 14.63 10.46
C LYS A 265 17.38 16.11 10.35
#